data_562f5cdecd3f1b9bf88934581338dd21
#
_entry.id   562f5cdecd3f1b9bf88934581338dd21
#
_cell.length_a   1.000
_cell.length_b   1.000
_cell.length_c   1.000
_cell.angle_alpha   90.00
_cell.angle_beta   90.00
_cell.angle_gamma   90.00
#
_symmetry.space_group_name_H-M   'P 1'
#
loop_
_entity.id
_entity.type
_entity.pdbx_description
1 polymer ?
#
loop_
_entity_poly.entity_id
_entity_poly.type
_entity_poly.pdbx_seq_one_letter_code
_entity_poly.pdbx_strand_id
1 'polypeptide(L)'
;NDLGGTVEGAGRDTGPAEETCQIIADMGGEAVPNGGSIADWDDAQAMVKQAVDTFGQIDGVVNVAGILRDRIFHKMTEDDWDSVIAVHLTGYFYVARAAAEYFRKQESGAMVHFTSNSGLVGNVGQVNYGAAKMGVVGLSRSIALDMSRFGVRSNIISPSAFTRMIETIPIKGPEGEKRRARQEAMTPAKIAAPVAYLLSDAASDVSGQIFYVRSNEIM
;
A
#
# COMPACT_ATOMS: atom_id res chain seq x y z
N ASN A 1 -0.04 -8.38 -6.94
CA ASN A 1 0.70 -7.58 -7.92
C ASN A 1 2.02 -7.10 -7.34
N ASP A 2 3.10 -7.27 -8.09
CA ASP A 2 4.42 -6.69 -7.80
C ASP A 2 5.17 -6.48 -9.12
N LEU A 3 5.72 -5.29 -9.32
CA LEU A 3 6.55 -5.00 -10.48
C LEU A 3 7.94 -5.67 -10.38
N GLY A 4 8.35 -6.06 -9.17
CA GLY A 4 9.66 -6.66 -8.87
C GLY A 4 10.83 -5.69 -9.01
N GLY A 5 10.56 -4.40 -8.91
CA GLY A 5 11.59 -3.36 -9.01
C GLY A 5 12.45 -3.21 -7.75
N THR A 6 13.53 -2.43 -7.87
CA THR A 6 14.33 -1.99 -6.72
C THR A 6 13.53 -1.02 -5.83
N VAL A 7 14.08 -0.67 -4.66
CA VAL A 7 13.48 0.33 -3.76
C VAL A 7 13.30 1.69 -4.45
N GLU A 8 14.16 2.04 -5.39
CA GLU A 8 14.10 3.26 -6.20
C GLU A 8 13.16 3.16 -7.41
N GLY A 9 12.55 1.98 -7.64
CA GLY A 9 11.60 1.75 -8.72
C GLY A 9 12.23 1.39 -10.06
N ALA A 10 13.46 0.88 -10.08
CA ALA A 10 14.12 0.42 -11.30
C ALA A 10 13.98 -1.09 -11.49
N GLY A 11 13.90 -1.52 -12.76
CA GLY A 11 13.82 -2.93 -13.13
C GLY A 11 12.42 -3.53 -13.04
N ARG A 12 12.31 -4.80 -13.51
CA ARG A 12 11.11 -5.63 -13.44
C ARG A 12 11.54 -7.08 -13.19
N ASP A 13 10.85 -7.77 -12.29
CA ASP A 13 11.07 -9.18 -11.97
C ASP A 13 9.76 -9.79 -11.45
N THR A 14 9.22 -10.79 -12.14
CA THR A 14 7.98 -11.48 -11.72
C THR A 14 8.20 -12.50 -10.60
N GLY A 15 9.46 -12.89 -10.34
CA GLY A 15 9.80 -13.92 -9.37
C GLY A 15 9.20 -13.71 -7.97
N PRO A 16 9.28 -12.51 -7.36
CA PRO A 16 8.70 -12.25 -6.05
C PRO A 16 7.17 -12.44 -6.01
N ALA A 17 6.46 -12.06 -7.08
CA ALA A 17 5.02 -12.27 -7.19
C ALA A 17 4.68 -13.75 -7.34
N GLU A 18 5.42 -14.48 -8.18
CA GLU A 18 5.27 -15.92 -8.39
C GLU A 18 5.56 -16.72 -7.12
N GLU A 19 6.63 -16.38 -6.39
CA GLU A 19 6.97 -16.99 -5.09
C GLU A 19 5.83 -16.78 -4.07
N THR A 20 5.28 -15.57 -4.01
CA THR A 20 4.14 -15.28 -3.14
C THR A 20 2.91 -16.10 -3.51
N CYS A 21 2.61 -16.25 -4.79
CA CYS A 21 1.52 -17.11 -5.27
C CYS A 21 1.73 -18.58 -4.89
N GLN A 22 2.97 -19.08 -4.99
CA GLN A 22 3.29 -20.45 -4.56
C GLN A 22 3.07 -20.65 -3.06
N ILE A 23 3.51 -19.70 -2.22
CA ILE A 23 3.28 -19.74 -0.76
C ILE A 23 1.78 -19.80 -0.44
N ILE A 24 0.96 -19.00 -1.14
CA ILE A 24 -0.50 -19.00 -0.97
C ILE A 24 -1.09 -20.34 -1.38
N ALA A 25 -0.64 -20.92 -2.50
CA ALA A 25 -1.09 -22.23 -2.95
C ALA A 25 -0.72 -23.36 -1.98
N ASP A 26 0.48 -23.32 -1.41
CA ASP A 26 0.93 -24.29 -0.40
C ASP A 26 0.11 -24.20 0.90
N MET A 27 -0.51 -23.05 1.17
CA MET A 27 -1.45 -22.83 2.28
C MET A 27 -2.89 -23.23 1.94
N GLY A 28 -3.15 -23.69 0.70
CA GLY A 28 -4.48 -24.08 0.23
C GLY A 28 -5.34 -22.94 -0.31
N GLY A 29 -4.74 -21.77 -0.54
CA GLY A 29 -5.38 -20.61 -1.18
C GLY A 29 -5.17 -20.59 -2.70
N GLU A 30 -5.81 -19.64 -3.37
CA GLU A 30 -5.64 -19.39 -4.80
C GLU A 30 -5.04 -18.01 -5.03
N ALA A 31 -4.07 -17.91 -5.92
CA ALA A 31 -3.44 -16.66 -6.30
C ALA A 31 -2.93 -16.70 -7.74
N VAL A 32 -2.94 -15.54 -8.39
CA VAL A 32 -2.32 -15.34 -9.71
C VAL A 32 -1.39 -14.14 -9.68
N PRO A 33 -0.19 -14.23 -10.26
CA PRO A 33 0.74 -13.11 -10.29
C PRO A 33 0.30 -12.07 -11.31
N ASN A 34 0.63 -10.81 -11.05
CA ASN A 34 0.48 -9.71 -11.99
C ASN A 34 1.72 -8.80 -11.90
N GLY A 35 2.35 -8.50 -13.02
CA GLY A 35 3.55 -7.65 -13.13
C GLY A 35 3.26 -6.27 -13.73
N GLY A 36 2.00 -5.83 -13.80
CA GLY A 36 1.60 -4.52 -14.29
C GLY A 36 2.01 -3.38 -13.34
N SER A 37 2.27 -2.22 -13.90
CA SER A 37 2.59 -1.01 -13.14
C SER A 37 1.32 -0.32 -12.67
N ILE A 38 1.17 -0.11 -11.36
CA ILE A 38 0.05 0.69 -10.84
C ILE A 38 0.10 2.16 -11.26
N ALA A 39 1.27 2.67 -11.68
CA ALA A 39 1.42 4.02 -12.20
C ALA A 39 0.97 4.17 -13.66
N ASP A 40 0.57 3.08 -14.30
CA ASP A 40 -0.05 3.04 -15.62
C ASP A 40 -1.55 2.77 -15.50
N TRP A 41 -2.37 3.56 -16.19
CA TRP A 41 -3.82 3.45 -16.11
C TRP A 41 -4.35 2.13 -16.68
N ASP A 42 -3.83 1.72 -17.83
CA ASP A 42 -4.29 0.51 -18.53
C ASP A 42 -3.85 -0.75 -17.78
N ASP A 43 -2.63 -0.76 -17.25
CA ASP A 43 -2.13 -1.83 -16.37
C ASP A 43 -2.99 -1.97 -15.11
N ALA A 44 -3.38 -0.86 -14.47
CA ALA A 44 -4.23 -0.88 -13.29
C ALA A 44 -5.64 -1.43 -13.60
N GLN A 45 -6.22 -1.05 -14.75
CA GLN A 45 -7.50 -1.62 -15.21
C GLN A 45 -7.37 -3.12 -15.51
N ALA A 46 -6.31 -3.52 -16.21
CA ALA A 46 -6.04 -4.92 -16.55
C ALA A 46 -5.84 -5.79 -15.30
N MET A 47 -5.15 -5.26 -14.28
CA MET A 47 -4.92 -5.94 -13.00
C MET A 47 -6.24 -6.28 -12.28
N VAL A 48 -7.13 -5.30 -12.13
CA VAL A 48 -8.44 -5.51 -11.48
C VAL A 48 -9.30 -6.44 -12.34
N LYS A 49 -9.27 -6.27 -13.66
CA LYS A 49 -9.97 -7.19 -14.58
C LYS A 49 -9.47 -8.61 -14.46
N GLN A 50 -8.14 -8.83 -14.37
CA GLN A 50 -7.56 -10.15 -14.18
C GLN A 50 -8.09 -10.81 -12.90
N ALA A 51 -8.18 -10.09 -11.78
CA ALA A 51 -8.73 -10.61 -10.54
C ALA A 51 -10.19 -11.04 -10.71
N VAL A 52 -11.02 -10.22 -11.33
CA VAL A 52 -12.44 -10.54 -11.58
C VAL A 52 -12.61 -11.70 -12.55
N ASP A 53 -11.84 -11.73 -13.63
CA ASP A 53 -11.90 -12.84 -14.61
C ASP A 53 -11.46 -14.19 -14.01
N THR A 54 -10.51 -14.17 -13.06
CA THR A 54 -9.96 -15.38 -12.43
C THR A 54 -10.84 -15.88 -11.29
N PHE A 55 -11.33 -14.98 -10.43
CA PHE A 55 -12.00 -15.33 -9.17
C PHE A 55 -13.52 -15.06 -9.20
N GLY A 56 -14.04 -14.48 -10.29
CA GLY A 56 -15.46 -14.19 -10.48
C GLY A 56 -15.92 -12.86 -9.89
N GLN A 57 -15.23 -12.32 -8.88
CA GLN A 57 -15.52 -11.05 -8.23
C GLN A 57 -14.25 -10.43 -7.61
N ILE A 58 -14.37 -9.22 -7.08
CA ILE A 58 -13.35 -8.57 -6.28
C ILE A 58 -13.99 -8.03 -5.00
N ASP A 59 -13.47 -8.43 -3.82
CA ASP A 59 -14.02 -8.07 -2.52
C ASP A 59 -13.19 -6.99 -1.82
N GLY A 60 -11.89 -6.94 -2.13
CA GLY A 60 -10.98 -6.02 -1.49
C GLY A 60 -9.82 -5.53 -2.35
N VAL A 61 -9.36 -4.33 -2.04
CA VAL A 61 -8.13 -3.74 -2.61
C VAL A 61 -7.21 -3.33 -1.48
N VAL A 62 -5.94 -3.75 -1.56
CA VAL A 62 -4.88 -3.30 -0.65
C VAL A 62 -3.78 -2.60 -1.46
N ASN A 63 -3.67 -1.29 -1.32
CA ASN A 63 -2.65 -0.50 -1.98
C ASN A 63 -1.42 -0.33 -1.07
N VAL A 64 -0.36 -1.11 -1.34
CA VAL A 64 0.91 -1.13 -0.56
C VAL A 64 2.12 -0.73 -1.42
N ALA A 65 2.03 -0.88 -2.75
CA ALA A 65 3.13 -0.61 -3.67
C ALA A 65 3.78 0.76 -3.42
N GLY A 66 5.10 0.82 -3.56
CA GLY A 66 5.80 2.08 -3.31
C GLY A 66 7.28 2.04 -3.64
N ILE A 67 7.83 3.21 -3.87
CA ILE A 67 9.24 3.47 -4.13
C ILE A 67 9.74 4.60 -3.24
N LEU A 68 11.05 4.75 -3.10
CA LEU A 68 11.68 5.87 -2.42
C LEU A 68 12.64 6.61 -3.36
N ARG A 69 12.50 7.92 -3.42
CA ARG A 69 13.40 8.87 -4.09
C ARG A 69 13.75 9.98 -3.10
N ASP A 70 14.36 9.58 -1.97
CA ASP A 70 14.68 10.48 -0.86
C ASP A 70 15.75 11.49 -1.26
N ARG A 71 15.43 12.76 -1.12
CA ARG A 71 16.32 13.87 -1.46
C ARG A 71 16.02 15.08 -0.61
N ILE A 72 17.05 15.75 -0.09
CA ILE A 72 16.83 17.03 0.61
C ILE A 72 16.15 18.03 -0.34
N PHE A 73 15.17 18.79 0.15
CA PHE A 73 14.21 19.55 -0.66
C PHE A 73 14.86 20.40 -1.75
N HIS A 74 15.88 21.19 -1.42
CA HIS A 74 16.54 22.09 -2.40
C HIS A 74 17.38 21.37 -3.47
N LYS A 75 17.50 20.03 -3.40
CA LYS A 75 18.19 19.18 -4.40
C LYS A 75 17.25 18.17 -5.06
N MET A 76 15.98 18.15 -4.64
CA MET A 76 14.98 17.25 -5.21
C MET A 76 14.73 17.63 -6.66
N THR A 77 14.80 16.66 -7.56
CA THR A 77 14.52 16.86 -8.98
C THR A 77 13.04 16.66 -9.28
N GLU A 78 12.58 17.12 -10.45
CA GLU A 78 11.24 16.84 -10.97
C GLU A 78 11.00 15.33 -11.07
N ASP A 79 11.96 14.55 -11.57
CA ASP A 79 11.88 13.08 -11.65
C ASP A 79 11.75 12.42 -10.26
N ASP A 80 12.49 12.91 -9.25
CA ASP A 80 12.35 12.44 -7.87
C ASP A 80 10.93 12.68 -7.33
N TRP A 81 10.32 13.79 -7.71
CA TRP A 81 8.95 14.14 -7.33
C TRP A 81 7.91 13.32 -8.10
N ASP A 82 7.94 13.39 -9.42
CA ASP A 82 6.94 12.80 -10.31
C ASP A 82 6.87 11.28 -10.16
N SER A 83 8.02 10.60 -10.08
CA SER A 83 8.07 9.14 -9.88
C SER A 83 7.37 8.70 -8.59
N VAL A 84 7.58 9.44 -7.49
CA VAL A 84 6.97 9.12 -6.20
C VAL A 84 5.47 9.41 -6.20
N ILE A 85 5.05 10.55 -6.75
CA ILE A 85 3.62 10.90 -6.88
C ILE A 85 2.91 9.89 -7.79
N ALA A 86 3.52 9.53 -8.93
CA ALA A 86 2.94 8.57 -9.87
C ALA A 86 2.63 7.22 -9.21
N VAL A 87 3.56 6.68 -8.43
CA VAL A 87 3.36 5.38 -7.77
C VAL A 87 2.44 5.50 -6.54
N HIS A 88 2.76 6.40 -5.60
CA HIS A 88 2.12 6.39 -4.29
C HIS A 88 0.74 7.05 -4.24
N LEU A 89 0.44 8.00 -5.14
CA LEU A 89 -0.83 8.71 -5.13
C LEU A 89 -1.64 8.40 -6.38
N THR A 90 -1.09 8.66 -7.56
CA THR A 90 -1.78 8.44 -8.82
C THR A 90 -2.09 6.95 -9.04
N GLY A 91 -1.13 6.07 -8.79
CA GLY A 91 -1.32 4.62 -8.90
C GLY A 91 -2.36 4.08 -7.92
N TYR A 92 -2.38 4.57 -6.68
CA TYR A 92 -3.41 4.20 -5.72
C TYR A 92 -4.81 4.62 -6.19
N PHE A 93 -4.91 5.83 -6.77
CA PHE A 93 -6.15 6.27 -7.40
C PHE A 93 -6.54 5.37 -8.58
N TYR A 94 -5.61 4.99 -9.46
CA TYR A 94 -5.90 4.16 -10.63
C TYR A 94 -6.48 2.80 -10.24
N VAL A 95 -5.84 2.11 -9.31
CA VAL A 95 -6.31 0.79 -8.83
C VAL A 95 -7.65 0.92 -8.09
N ALA A 96 -7.78 1.90 -7.20
CA ALA A 96 -9.04 2.15 -6.49
C ALA A 96 -10.18 2.49 -7.45
N ARG A 97 -9.91 3.31 -8.47
CA ARG A 97 -10.91 3.69 -9.48
C ARG A 97 -11.32 2.51 -10.36
N ALA A 98 -10.38 1.64 -10.72
CA ALA A 98 -10.68 0.42 -11.47
C ALA A 98 -11.61 -0.51 -10.68
N ALA A 99 -11.33 -0.74 -9.39
CA ALA A 99 -12.15 -1.58 -8.53
C ALA A 99 -13.53 -0.97 -8.20
N ALA A 100 -13.63 0.36 -8.11
CA ALA A 100 -14.85 1.06 -7.72
C ALA A 100 -16.06 0.74 -8.62
N GLU A 101 -15.87 0.47 -9.91
CA GLU A 101 -16.95 0.08 -10.83
C GLU A 101 -17.54 -1.28 -10.46
N TYR A 102 -16.71 -2.23 -10.07
CA TYR A 102 -17.14 -3.55 -9.62
C TYR A 102 -17.82 -3.46 -8.25
N PHE A 103 -17.18 -2.79 -7.28
CA PHE A 103 -17.75 -2.59 -5.95
C PHE A 103 -19.11 -1.92 -5.98
N ARG A 104 -19.28 -0.89 -6.84
CA ARG A 104 -20.57 -0.23 -7.01
C ARG A 104 -21.66 -1.17 -7.53
N LYS A 105 -21.32 -2.08 -8.44
CA LYS A 105 -22.28 -3.06 -9.01
C LYS A 105 -22.59 -4.18 -8.01
N GLN A 106 -21.60 -4.55 -7.18
CA GLN A 106 -21.74 -5.57 -6.14
C GLN A 106 -22.47 -5.02 -4.90
N GLU A 107 -22.56 -3.69 -4.75
CA GLU A 107 -22.98 -2.99 -3.54
C GLU A 107 -22.20 -3.44 -2.29
N SER A 108 -20.91 -3.75 -2.49
CA SER A 108 -19.98 -4.26 -1.48
C SER A 108 -18.55 -4.06 -1.91
N GLY A 109 -17.65 -3.86 -0.95
CA GLY A 109 -16.21 -3.79 -1.20
C GLY A 109 -15.46 -3.10 -0.06
N ALA A 110 -14.17 -3.41 0.07
CA ALA A 110 -13.30 -2.79 1.06
C ALA A 110 -11.96 -2.39 0.45
N MET A 111 -11.50 -1.20 0.79
CA MET A 111 -10.19 -0.69 0.38
C MET A 111 -9.34 -0.39 1.61
N VAL A 112 -8.08 -0.80 1.56
CA VAL A 112 -7.07 -0.44 2.56
C VAL A 112 -5.88 0.20 1.85
N HIS A 113 -5.63 1.46 2.18
CA HIS A 113 -4.54 2.23 1.61
C HIS A 113 -3.43 2.44 2.64
N PHE A 114 -2.19 2.42 2.19
CA PHE A 114 -1.04 2.62 3.06
C PHE A 114 -0.52 4.05 2.98
N THR A 115 -0.67 4.79 4.08
CA THR A 115 0.01 6.06 4.33
C THR A 115 1.35 5.84 5.04
N SER A 116 1.88 6.85 5.68
CA SER A 116 3.13 6.81 6.45
C SER A 116 3.16 7.92 7.48
N ASN A 117 3.93 7.73 8.55
CA ASN A 117 4.30 8.81 9.45
C ASN A 117 4.95 10.00 8.73
N SER A 118 5.69 9.74 7.64
CA SER A 118 6.24 10.81 6.80
C SER A 118 5.15 11.69 6.17
N GLY A 119 3.98 11.12 5.87
CA GLY A 119 2.82 11.89 5.43
C GLY A 119 2.11 12.62 6.58
N LEU A 120 1.95 11.96 7.74
CA LEU A 120 1.18 12.49 8.86
C LEU A 120 1.94 13.55 9.68
N VAL A 121 3.26 13.41 9.80
CA VAL A 121 4.11 14.25 10.67
C VAL A 121 5.21 14.96 9.90
N GLY A 122 5.67 14.36 8.78
CA GLY A 122 6.82 14.83 8.01
C GLY A 122 8.10 14.06 8.31
N ASN A 123 9.02 14.05 7.34
CA ASN A 123 10.35 13.48 7.51
C ASN A 123 11.37 14.20 6.62
N VAL A 124 12.60 14.32 7.12
CA VAL A 124 13.70 14.97 6.37
C VAL A 124 14.01 14.19 5.08
N GLY A 125 14.13 14.92 3.97
CA GLY A 125 14.46 14.32 2.66
C GLY A 125 13.29 13.65 1.94
N GLN A 126 12.07 13.68 2.49
CA GLN A 126 10.90 12.97 1.98
C GLN A 126 9.73 13.91 1.65
N VAL A 127 10.00 15.07 1.05
CA VAL A 127 8.93 16.03 0.70
C VAL A 127 7.95 15.43 -0.32
N ASN A 128 8.46 14.75 -1.36
CA ASN A 128 7.68 14.03 -2.36
C ASN A 128 6.85 12.89 -1.73
N TYR A 129 7.50 12.02 -0.96
CA TYR A 129 6.89 10.88 -0.29
C TYR A 129 5.85 11.33 0.76
N GLY A 130 6.20 12.32 1.58
CA GLY A 130 5.27 12.91 2.57
C GLY A 130 4.02 13.50 1.92
N ALA A 131 4.18 14.27 0.83
CA ALA A 131 3.07 14.82 0.06
C ALA A 131 2.17 13.73 -0.52
N ALA A 132 2.75 12.69 -1.16
CA ALA A 132 2.00 11.58 -1.72
C ALA A 132 1.23 10.82 -0.62
N LYS A 133 1.89 10.49 0.50
CA LYS A 133 1.28 9.73 1.60
C LYS A 133 0.21 10.52 2.38
N MET A 134 0.31 11.86 2.45
CA MET A 134 -0.80 12.67 2.93
C MET A 134 -1.93 12.76 1.89
N GLY A 135 -1.61 12.82 0.60
CA GLY A 135 -2.60 12.72 -0.48
C GLY A 135 -3.44 11.45 -0.42
N VAL A 136 -2.82 10.31 -0.07
CA VAL A 136 -3.52 9.03 0.17
C VAL A 136 -4.58 9.15 1.27
N VAL A 137 -4.34 9.94 2.32
CA VAL A 137 -5.32 10.18 3.39
C VAL A 137 -6.55 10.89 2.83
N GLY A 138 -6.35 11.95 2.04
CA GLY A 138 -7.43 12.66 1.37
C GLY A 138 -8.20 11.77 0.39
N LEU A 139 -7.47 11.00 -0.43
CA LEU A 139 -8.04 10.06 -1.38
C LEU A 139 -8.96 9.05 -0.68
N SER A 140 -8.46 8.33 0.32
CA SER A 140 -9.22 7.29 1.02
C SER A 140 -10.45 7.82 1.74
N ARG A 141 -10.34 8.97 2.41
CA ARG A 141 -11.48 9.62 3.08
C ARG A 141 -12.56 10.06 2.10
N SER A 142 -12.18 10.61 0.97
CA SER A 142 -13.14 11.00 -0.09
C SER A 142 -13.81 9.77 -0.68
N ILE A 143 -13.08 8.68 -0.97
CA ILE A 143 -13.66 7.41 -1.43
C ILE A 143 -14.66 6.87 -0.39
N ALA A 144 -14.31 6.90 0.90
CA ALA A 144 -15.19 6.44 1.97
C ALA A 144 -16.53 7.17 2.01
N LEU A 145 -16.55 8.48 1.71
CA LEU A 145 -17.76 9.29 1.62
C LEU A 145 -18.54 9.02 0.32
N ASP A 146 -17.87 9.07 -0.83
CA ASP A 146 -18.51 8.93 -2.14
C ASP A 146 -19.14 7.56 -2.36
N MET A 147 -18.47 6.51 -1.83
CA MET A 147 -18.85 5.13 -2.06
C MET A 147 -19.69 4.51 -0.92
N SER A 148 -19.92 5.25 0.17
CA SER A 148 -20.67 4.75 1.35
C SER A 148 -22.07 4.23 1.02
N ARG A 149 -22.78 4.92 0.12
CA ARG A 149 -24.13 4.53 -0.32
C ARG A 149 -24.19 3.18 -1.07
N PHE A 150 -23.02 2.67 -1.49
CA PHE A 150 -22.88 1.37 -2.15
C PHE A 150 -22.27 0.30 -1.22
N GLY A 151 -22.23 0.54 0.09
CA GLY A 151 -21.66 -0.40 1.04
C GLY A 151 -20.14 -0.55 0.95
N VAL A 152 -19.45 0.37 0.25
CA VAL A 152 -18.00 0.31 0.06
C VAL A 152 -17.29 1.09 1.15
N ARG A 153 -16.31 0.45 1.78
CA ARG A 153 -15.49 1.02 2.85
C ARG A 153 -14.08 1.34 2.34
N SER A 154 -13.47 2.38 2.89
CA SER A 154 -12.09 2.74 2.58
C SER A 154 -11.38 3.21 3.85
N ASN A 155 -10.30 2.52 4.23
CA ASN A 155 -9.54 2.80 5.43
C ASN A 155 -8.05 2.93 5.13
N ILE A 156 -7.29 3.41 6.11
CA ILE A 156 -5.90 3.78 5.95
C ILE A 156 -5.06 3.14 7.04
N ILE A 157 -3.95 2.52 6.66
CA ILE A 157 -2.91 2.05 7.59
C ILE A 157 -1.69 2.97 7.48
N SER A 158 -1.20 3.45 8.63
CA SER A 158 0.13 4.03 8.78
C SER A 158 1.01 2.99 9.48
N PRO A 159 1.82 2.21 8.74
CA PRO A 159 2.55 1.10 9.32
C PRO A 159 3.87 1.55 9.93
N SER A 160 4.29 0.84 10.98
CA SER A 160 5.66 0.82 11.46
C SER A 160 6.14 -0.62 11.48
N ALA A 161 6.78 -1.05 10.39
CA ALA A 161 7.28 -2.41 10.23
C ALA A 161 8.72 -2.39 9.70
N PHE A 162 9.49 -3.40 10.08
CA PHE A 162 10.84 -3.61 9.55
C PHE A 162 10.74 -4.23 8.16
N THR A 163 11.20 -3.48 7.15
CA THR A 163 11.18 -3.86 5.76
C THR A 163 12.51 -3.53 5.09
N ARG A 164 12.74 -4.00 3.87
CA ARG A 164 13.91 -3.63 3.06
C ARG A 164 14.16 -2.11 3.00
N MET A 165 13.11 -1.29 3.01
CA MET A 165 13.23 0.18 3.06
C MET A 165 13.89 0.68 4.36
N ILE A 166 13.55 0.08 5.51
CA ILE A 166 14.16 0.43 6.82
C ILE A 166 15.58 -0.11 6.92
N GLU A 167 15.85 -1.24 6.29
CA GLU A 167 17.14 -1.91 6.30
C GLU A 167 18.25 -1.06 5.69
N THR A 168 17.93 -0.22 4.72
CA THR A 168 18.88 0.71 4.07
C THR A 168 19.36 1.86 4.98
N ILE A 169 18.69 2.10 6.13
CA ILE A 169 19.06 3.19 7.04
C ILE A 169 20.36 2.84 7.78
N PRO A 170 21.42 3.67 7.67
CA PRO A 170 22.69 3.37 8.31
C PRO A 170 22.59 3.29 9.84
N ILE A 171 23.20 2.26 10.42
CA ILE A 171 23.35 2.11 11.87
C ILE A 171 24.53 2.94 12.32
N LYS A 172 24.33 3.82 13.31
CA LYS A 172 25.40 4.64 13.88
C LYS A 172 25.38 4.56 15.40
N GLY A 173 26.44 3.97 15.97
CA GLY A 173 26.68 3.89 17.42
C GLY A 173 25.68 2.99 18.18
N PRO A 174 25.90 2.83 19.50
CA PRO A 174 25.10 1.91 20.34
C PRO A 174 23.60 2.21 20.37
N GLU A 175 23.20 3.46 20.26
CA GLU A 175 21.79 3.85 20.19
C GLU A 175 21.16 3.47 18.85
N GLY A 176 21.95 3.48 17.75
CA GLY A 176 21.53 2.98 16.44
C GLY A 176 21.27 1.47 16.48
N GLU A 177 22.14 0.70 17.13
CA GLU A 177 21.98 -0.75 17.31
C GLU A 177 20.75 -1.09 18.13
N LYS A 178 20.52 -0.41 19.27
CA LYS A 178 19.30 -0.60 20.05
C LYS A 178 18.03 -0.27 19.28
N ARG A 179 18.06 0.79 18.46
CA ARG A 179 16.95 1.15 17.58
C ARG A 179 16.70 0.05 16.56
N ARG A 180 17.74 -0.48 15.92
CA ARG A 180 17.66 -1.57 14.94
C ARG A 180 17.01 -2.81 15.56
N ALA A 181 17.49 -3.27 16.72
CA ALA A 181 16.93 -4.43 17.41
C ALA A 181 15.43 -4.27 17.72
N ARG A 182 14.99 -3.05 18.10
CA ARG A 182 13.56 -2.78 18.30
C ARG A 182 12.77 -2.79 16.97
N GLN A 183 13.36 -2.31 15.89
CA GLN A 183 12.73 -2.31 14.56
C GLN A 183 12.57 -3.72 14.00
N GLU A 184 13.56 -4.60 14.15
CA GLU A 184 13.53 -5.99 13.71
C GLU A 184 12.40 -6.80 14.36
N ALA A 185 11.98 -6.44 15.57
CA ALA A 185 10.82 -7.02 16.23
C ALA A 185 9.46 -6.58 15.63
N MET A 186 9.45 -5.56 14.75
CA MET A 186 8.25 -5.04 14.09
C MET A 186 8.05 -5.76 12.75
N THR A 187 7.62 -7.00 12.79
CA THR A 187 7.45 -7.81 11.57
C THR A 187 6.27 -7.34 10.72
N PRO A 188 6.33 -7.46 9.38
CA PRO A 188 5.20 -7.15 8.49
C PRO A 188 3.93 -7.94 8.80
N ALA A 189 4.04 -9.16 9.33
CA ALA A 189 2.91 -9.98 9.73
C ALA A 189 1.96 -9.29 10.73
N LYS A 190 2.50 -8.42 11.60
CA LYS A 190 1.72 -7.64 12.55
C LYS A 190 0.88 -6.54 11.88
N ILE A 191 1.27 -6.10 10.69
CA ILE A 191 0.49 -5.17 9.88
C ILE A 191 -0.60 -5.92 9.10
N ALA A 192 -0.35 -7.16 8.69
CA ALA A 192 -1.31 -7.95 7.92
C ALA A 192 -2.60 -8.25 8.70
N ALA A 193 -2.52 -8.50 10.00
CA ALA A 193 -3.69 -8.81 10.83
C ALA A 193 -4.79 -7.71 10.81
N PRO A 194 -4.49 -6.44 11.14
CA PRO A 194 -5.49 -5.36 11.02
C PRO A 194 -5.92 -5.10 9.58
N VAL A 195 -5.08 -5.32 8.56
CA VAL A 195 -5.49 -5.23 7.16
C VAL A 195 -6.55 -6.28 6.84
N ALA A 196 -6.32 -7.54 7.21
CA ALA A 196 -7.29 -8.62 7.02
C ALA A 196 -8.62 -8.33 7.74
N TYR A 197 -8.58 -7.81 8.97
CA TYR A 197 -9.77 -7.39 9.71
C TYR A 197 -10.53 -6.28 8.94
N LEU A 198 -9.85 -5.24 8.46
CA LEU A 198 -10.48 -4.13 7.75
C LEU A 198 -11.09 -4.55 6.40
N LEU A 199 -10.62 -5.63 5.78
CA LEU A 199 -11.21 -6.21 4.58
C LEU A 199 -12.40 -7.12 4.86
N SER A 200 -12.54 -7.64 6.07
CA SER A 200 -13.61 -8.58 6.45
C SER A 200 -14.92 -7.88 6.81
N ASP A 201 -16.01 -8.65 6.82
CA ASP A 201 -17.34 -8.19 7.25
C ASP A 201 -17.38 -7.78 8.73
N ALA A 202 -16.44 -8.28 9.55
CA ALA A 202 -16.32 -7.89 10.95
C ALA A 202 -16.00 -6.40 11.13
N ALA A 203 -15.53 -5.71 10.08
CA ALA A 203 -15.25 -4.29 10.06
C ALA A 203 -16.31 -3.48 9.28
N SER A 204 -17.55 -3.99 9.12
CA SER A 204 -18.63 -3.37 8.34
C SER A 204 -18.91 -1.91 8.71
N ASP A 205 -18.75 -1.55 9.97
CA ASP A 205 -18.98 -0.19 10.48
C ASP A 205 -17.73 0.70 10.48
N VAL A 206 -16.59 0.20 9.95
CA VAL A 206 -15.30 0.91 9.96
C VAL A 206 -14.98 1.45 8.59
N SER A 207 -15.08 2.77 8.41
CA SER A 207 -14.71 3.44 7.15
C SER A 207 -14.17 4.85 7.41
N GLY A 208 -13.27 5.32 6.55
CA GLY A 208 -12.65 6.65 6.62
C GLY A 208 -11.60 6.82 7.74
N GLN A 209 -11.21 5.73 8.41
CA GLN A 209 -10.33 5.78 9.57
C GLN A 209 -8.85 5.64 9.20
N ILE A 210 -7.98 6.19 10.06
CA ILE A 210 -6.52 6.02 9.98
C ILE A 210 -6.09 5.20 11.19
N PHE A 211 -5.41 4.10 10.94
CA PHE A 211 -4.82 3.25 11.97
C PHE A 211 -3.31 3.33 11.92
N TYR A 212 -2.70 3.84 12.98
CA TYR A 212 -1.27 3.71 13.17
C TYR A 212 -0.99 2.34 13.79
N VAL A 213 -0.24 1.50 13.08
CA VAL A 213 0.06 0.14 13.51
C VAL A 213 1.55 -0.01 13.74
N ARG A 214 1.91 -0.30 14.99
CA ARG A 214 3.29 -0.48 15.42
C ARG A 214 3.41 -1.71 16.32
N SER A 215 4.11 -2.74 15.85
CA SER A 215 4.21 -4.00 16.59
C SER A 215 2.82 -4.53 17.00
N ASN A 216 2.51 -4.61 18.28
CA ASN A 216 1.21 -5.05 18.81
C ASN A 216 0.29 -3.88 19.21
N GLU A 217 0.66 -2.66 18.86
CA GLU A 217 -0.10 -1.44 19.17
C GLU A 217 -0.87 -0.98 17.94
N ILE A 218 -2.16 -0.72 18.09
CA ILE A 218 -3.03 -0.10 17.09
C ILE A 218 -3.65 1.14 17.73
N MET A 219 -3.47 2.28 17.08
CA MET A 219 -3.93 3.59 17.57
C MET A 219 -4.71 4.32 16.48
#